data_a5680fa7624033663d16c348e225155c
#
_entry.id   a5680fa7624033663d16c348e225155c
#
_cell.length_a   1.000
_cell.length_b   1.000
_cell.length_c   1.000
_cell.angle_alpha   90.00
_cell.angle_beta   90.00
_cell.angle_gamma   90.00
#
_symmetry.space_group_name_H-M   'P 1'
#
loop_
_entity.id
_entity.type
_entity.pdbx_description
1 polymer ?
#
loop_
_entity_poly.entity_id
_entity_poly.type
_entity_poly.pdbx_seq_one_letter_code
_entity_poly.pdbx_strand_id
1 'polypeptide(L)'
;MIVAAEPYRKQLKKDHNIDFDKIDVDGEKLGKLIGIKMAAVCPELILAVAKKSGKGNGESAPTESKSFEGIITKIEHEFFVVLHIKDESGKTNKFYWLTYVESGVEVADGYDSMMGNSVTLTYRSEEFFDPKIKEYRPFSVIEKLALASK
;
A
#
# COMPACT_ATOMS: atom_id res chain seq x y z
N MET A 1 14.37 -8.59 -8.40
CA MET A 1 13.98 -9.92 -7.88
C MET A 1 14.48 -11.11 -8.74
N ILE A 2 14.89 -10.89 -9.96
CA ILE A 2 15.39 -11.94 -10.89
C ILE A 2 16.83 -12.39 -10.55
N VAL A 3 17.64 -11.53 -9.93
CA VAL A 3 19.05 -11.78 -9.62
C VAL A 3 19.29 -13.01 -8.71
N ALA A 4 18.36 -13.27 -7.78
CA ALA A 4 18.49 -14.41 -6.86
C ALA A 4 18.29 -15.79 -7.53
N ALA A 5 17.69 -15.85 -8.70
CA ALA A 5 17.41 -17.09 -9.43
C ALA A 5 18.45 -17.42 -10.51
N GLU A 6 19.36 -16.49 -10.82
CA GLU A 6 20.41 -16.69 -11.84
C GLU A 6 21.26 -17.95 -11.63
N PRO A 7 21.72 -18.31 -10.41
CA PRO A 7 22.50 -19.52 -10.20
C PRO A 7 21.73 -20.81 -10.54
N TYR A 8 20.40 -20.76 -10.48
CA TYR A 8 19.52 -21.92 -10.68
C TYR A 8 18.91 -21.99 -12.07
N ARG A 9 19.23 -21.04 -12.96
CA ARG A 9 18.66 -20.90 -14.30
C ARG A 9 18.74 -22.17 -15.13
N LYS A 10 19.95 -22.79 -15.19
CA LYS A 10 20.20 -24.02 -15.95
C LYS A 10 19.41 -25.20 -15.38
N GLN A 11 19.31 -25.28 -14.07
CA GLN A 11 18.61 -26.37 -13.39
C GLN A 11 17.09 -26.23 -13.55
N LEU A 12 16.52 -25.03 -13.42
CA LEU A 12 15.11 -24.75 -13.62
C LEU A 12 14.67 -25.02 -15.06
N LYS A 13 15.51 -24.71 -16.04
CA LYS A 13 15.25 -25.05 -17.44
C LYS A 13 15.25 -26.55 -17.68
N LYS A 14 16.22 -27.28 -17.09
CA LYS A 14 16.37 -28.73 -17.27
C LYS A 14 15.28 -29.53 -16.56
N ASP A 15 14.99 -29.20 -15.30
CA ASP A 15 14.15 -30.02 -14.43
C ASP A 15 12.66 -29.63 -14.51
N HIS A 16 12.34 -28.38 -14.86
CA HIS A 16 10.99 -27.84 -14.84
C HIS A 16 10.57 -27.16 -16.15
N ASN A 17 11.44 -27.16 -17.17
CA ASN A 17 11.20 -26.51 -18.47
C ASN A 17 10.79 -25.03 -18.35
N ILE A 18 11.41 -24.31 -17.40
CA ILE A 18 11.20 -22.90 -17.16
C ILE A 18 12.33 -22.11 -17.79
N ASP A 19 12.02 -21.29 -18.80
CA ASP A 19 12.97 -20.45 -19.50
C ASP A 19 12.88 -18.99 -19.05
N PHE A 20 13.95 -18.49 -18.42
CA PHE A 20 14.00 -17.11 -17.93
C PHE A 20 14.02 -16.06 -19.06
N ASP A 21 14.37 -16.46 -20.29
CA ASP A 21 14.31 -15.56 -21.44
C ASP A 21 12.86 -15.36 -21.95
N LYS A 22 11.92 -16.19 -21.45
CA LYS A 22 10.49 -16.15 -21.75
C LYS A 22 9.66 -15.98 -20.49
N ILE A 23 10.11 -15.13 -19.57
CA ILE A 23 9.52 -14.99 -18.24
C ILE A 23 8.07 -14.53 -18.27
N ASP A 24 7.65 -13.82 -19.32
CA ASP A 24 6.26 -13.40 -19.52
C ASP A 24 5.31 -14.60 -19.70
N VAL A 25 5.82 -15.71 -20.26
CA VAL A 25 5.06 -16.94 -20.48
C VAL A 25 5.28 -17.95 -19.38
N ASP A 26 6.51 -18.09 -18.89
CA ASP A 26 6.91 -19.10 -17.91
C ASP A 26 6.87 -18.60 -16.46
N GLY A 27 6.62 -17.30 -16.24
CA GLY A 27 6.53 -16.69 -14.91
C GLY A 27 5.42 -17.32 -14.06
N GLU A 28 4.28 -17.66 -14.65
CA GLU A 28 3.19 -18.35 -13.96
C GLU A 28 3.59 -19.76 -13.51
N LYS A 29 4.32 -20.50 -14.35
CA LYS A 29 4.84 -21.83 -14.02
C LYS A 29 5.85 -21.76 -12.88
N LEU A 30 6.75 -20.76 -12.92
CA LEU A 30 7.70 -20.49 -11.85
C LEU A 30 7.00 -20.18 -10.54
N GLY A 31 5.99 -19.30 -10.56
CA GLY A 31 5.18 -18.94 -9.40
C GLY A 31 4.48 -20.15 -8.78
N LYS A 32 3.85 -21.00 -9.60
CA LYS A 32 3.24 -22.26 -9.16
C LYS A 32 4.24 -23.21 -8.54
N LEU A 33 5.41 -23.39 -9.17
CA LEU A 33 6.47 -24.26 -8.66
C LEU A 33 6.98 -23.79 -7.30
N ILE A 34 7.26 -22.49 -7.16
CA ILE A 34 7.68 -21.88 -5.89
C ILE A 34 6.60 -22.08 -4.84
N GLY A 35 5.34 -21.79 -5.15
CA GLY A 35 4.22 -21.98 -4.24
C GLY A 35 4.08 -23.41 -3.73
N ILE A 36 4.16 -24.41 -4.61
CA ILE A 36 4.11 -25.83 -4.26
C ILE A 36 5.30 -26.23 -3.39
N LYS A 37 6.51 -25.79 -3.75
CA LYS A 37 7.72 -26.09 -2.96
C LYS A 37 7.68 -25.44 -1.58
N MET A 38 7.24 -24.20 -1.48
CA MET A 38 7.06 -23.52 -0.20
C MET A 38 6.00 -24.22 0.67
N ALA A 39 4.90 -24.66 0.08
CA ALA A 39 3.87 -25.40 0.80
C ALA A 39 4.37 -26.72 1.36
N ALA A 40 5.25 -27.40 0.64
CA ALA A 40 5.84 -28.67 1.07
C ALA A 40 6.92 -28.52 2.15
N VAL A 41 7.72 -27.44 2.10
CA VAL A 41 8.89 -27.25 2.97
C VAL A 41 8.56 -26.41 4.20
N CYS A 42 7.67 -25.43 4.05
CA CYS A 42 7.31 -24.49 5.11
C CYS A 42 5.78 -24.22 5.14
N PRO A 43 4.95 -25.20 5.54
CA PRO A 43 3.49 -25.05 5.55
C PRO A 43 3.03 -23.90 6.45
N GLU A 44 3.75 -23.63 7.54
CA GLU A 44 3.45 -22.52 8.45
C GLU A 44 3.62 -21.14 7.79
N LEU A 45 4.62 -21.03 6.90
CA LEU A 45 4.88 -19.79 6.16
C LEU A 45 3.75 -19.53 5.14
N ILE A 46 3.26 -20.57 4.49
CA ILE A 46 2.10 -20.48 3.58
C ILE A 46 0.85 -20.07 4.36
N LEU A 47 0.62 -20.67 5.52
CA LEU A 47 -0.50 -20.28 6.39
C LEU A 47 -0.38 -18.84 6.87
N ALA A 48 0.84 -18.37 7.19
CA ALA A 48 1.08 -16.98 7.55
C ALA A 48 0.87 -16.02 6.38
N VAL A 49 1.35 -16.39 5.18
CA VAL A 49 1.13 -15.63 3.94
C VAL A 49 -0.33 -15.69 3.53
N ALA A 50 -1.00 -16.85 3.60
CA ALA A 50 -2.42 -16.98 3.30
C ALA A 50 -3.29 -16.19 4.29
N LYS A 51 -2.94 -16.17 5.58
CA LYS A 51 -3.58 -15.30 6.57
C LYS A 51 -3.35 -13.81 6.26
N LYS A 52 -2.18 -13.43 5.72
CA LYS A 52 -1.91 -12.08 5.24
C LYS A 52 -2.50 -11.81 3.86
N SER A 53 -2.51 -12.78 2.95
CA SER A 53 -3.01 -12.64 1.56
C SER A 53 -4.51 -12.90 1.44
N GLY A 54 -5.09 -13.74 2.31
CA GLY A 54 -6.54 -13.90 2.44
C GLY A 54 -7.22 -12.63 2.99
N LYS A 55 -6.42 -11.67 3.46
CA LYS A 55 -6.81 -10.28 3.68
C LYS A 55 -6.56 -9.38 2.46
N GLY A 56 -6.18 -9.92 1.34
CA GLY A 56 -5.97 -9.20 0.07
C GLY A 56 -7.25 -8.87 -0.72
N ASN A 57 -8.42 -9.28 -0.24
CA ASN A 57 -9.71 -8.70 -0.56
C ASN A 57 -10.28 -8.11 0.74
N GLY A 58 -9.88 -6.89 1.05
CA GLY A 58 -10.69 -5.90 1.71
C GLY A 58 -11.43 -6.27 3.00
N GLU A 59 -10.83 -7.07 3.90
CA GLU A 59 -11.27 -7.08 5.28
C GLU A 59 -10.06 -7.19 6.20
N SER A 60 -9.34 -6.08 6.33
CA SER A 60 -8.70 -5.77 7.60
C SER A 60 -9.75 -5.97 8.68
N ALA A 61 -9.40 -6.58 9.84
CA ALA A 61 -10.25 -6.47 11.02
C ALA A 61 -10.74 -5.02 11.10
N PRO A 62 -12.01 -4.73 11.44
CA PRO A 62 -12.56 -3.40 11.34
C PRO A 62 -11.72 -2.45 12.21
N THR A 63 -10.68 -1.92 11.62
CA THR A 63 -10.00 -0.75 12.14
C THR A 63 -11.05 0.32 11.90
N GLU A 64 -11.70 0.76 12.95
CA GLU A 64 -12.78 1.73 12.88
C GLU A 64 -12.34 2.89 12.01
N SER A 65 -12.96 3.03 10.84
CA SER A 65 -12.74 4.17 9.98
C SER A 65 -13.29 5.38 10.70
N LYS A 66 -12.47 6.40 10.86
CA LYS A 66 -12.82 7.65 11.53
C LYS A 66 -12.99 8.73 10.49
N SER A 67 -13.92 9.64 10.73
CA SER A 67 -14.11 10.84 9.91
C SER A 67 -13.39 12.03 10.53
N PHE A 68 -12.88 12.91 9.67
CA PHE A 68 -12.22 14.15 10.08
C PHE A 68 -12.56 15.26 9.08
N GLU A 69 -12.80 16.46 9.59
CA GLU A 69 -13.12 17.64 8.79
C GLU A 69 -12.14 18.76 9.12
N GLY A 70 -11.78 19.54 8.11
CA GLY A 70 -10.89 20.67 8.30
C GLY A 70 -10.37 21.26 7.00
N ILE A 71 -9.41 22.16 7.10
CA ILE A 71 -8.81 22.87 5.98
C ILE A 71 -7.39 22.33 5.74
N ILE A 72 -7.05 22.01 4.51
CA ILE A 72 -5.69 21.62 4.13
C ILE A 72 -4.79 22.86 4.21
N THR A 73 -3.84 22.84 5.13
CA THR A 73 -2.92 23.96 5.37
C THR A 73 -1.54 23.76 4.77
N LYS A 74 -1.14 22.49 4.59
CA LYS A 74 0.15 22.12 4.00
C LYS A 74 0.06 20.74 3.38
N ILE A 75 0.83 20.53 2.31
CA ILE A 75 1.02 19.23 1.66
C ILE A 75 2.52 18.96 1.57
N GLU A 76 2.96 17.79 2.02
CA GLU A 76 4.37 17.34 1.95
C GLU A 76 4.49 16.20 0.95
N HIS A 77 5.56 16.20 0.14
CA HIS A 77 5.82 15.25 -0.95
C HIS A 77 7.22 14.61 -0.83
N GLU A 78 7.65 14.24 0.35
CA GLU A 78 8.98 13.61 0.49
C GLU A 78 8.92 12.11 0.15
N PHE A 79 8.76 11.26 1.17
CA PHE A 79 8.61 9.82 1.00
C PHE A 79 7.14 9.42 0.82
N PHE A 80 6.25 10.21 1.37
CA PHE A 80 4.80 10.04 1.33
C PHE A 80 4.15 11.36 0.97
N VAL A 81 2.94 11.28 0.42
CA VAL A 81 2.07 12.47 0.35
C VAL A 81 1.37 12.61 1.69
N VAL A 82 1.62 13.72 2.37
CA VAL A 82 1.08 14.01 3.71
C VAL A 82 0.26 15.28 3.68
N LEU A 83 -1.02 15.14 4.01
CA LEU A 83 -1.93 16.28 4.17
C LEU A 83 -1.93 16.74 5.62
N HIS A 84 -1.61 18.01 5.84
CA HIS A 84 -1.77 18.67 7.12
C HIS A 84 -3.11 19.37 7.13
N ILE A 85 -4.04 18.89 7.94
CA ILE A 85 -5.39 19.40 8.00
C ILE A 85 -5.65 20.01 9.37
N LYS A 86 -6.07 21.25 9.35
CA LYS A 86 -6.41 22.02 10.55
C LYS A 86 -7.90 21.94 10.79
N ASP A 87 -8.30 21.49 11.98
CA ASP A 87 -9.70 21.44 12.40
C ASP A 87 -10.21 22.81 12.89
N GLU A 88 -11.50 22.86 13.22
CA GLU A 88 -12.14 24.08 13.75
C GLU A 88 -11.53 24.55 15.07
N SER A 89 -10.94 23.63 15.87
CA SER A 89 -10.26 23.97 17.13
C SER A 89 -8.88 24.60 16.92
N GLY A 90 -8.41 24.62 15.66
CA GLY A 90 -7.08 25.11 15.30
C GLY A 90 -5.97 24.07 15.41
N LYS A 91 -6.28 22.84 15.77
CA LYS A 91 -5.33 21.74 15.86
C LYS A 91 -5.04 21.17 14.47
N THR A 92 -3.77 20.97 14.14
CA THR A 92 -3.36 20.39 12.88
C THR A 92 -3.06 18.89 13.06
N ASN A 93 -3.68 18.07 12.23
CA ASN A 93 -3.46 16.64 12.18
C ASN A 93 -2.84 16.26 10.83
N LYS A 94 -2.05 15.17 10.83
CA LYS A 94 -1.37 14.65 9.64
C LYS A 94 -2.09 13.39 9.14
N PHE A 95 -2.42 13.40 7.86
CA PHE A 95 -3.04 12.27 7.18
C PHE A 95 -2.19 11.87 5.99
N TYR A 96 -2.05 10.56 5.77
CA TYR A 96 -1.14 9.99 4.80
C TYR A 96 -1.90 9.39 3.63
N TRP A 97 -1.54 9.81 2.42
CA TRP A 97 -2.06 9.25 1.18
C TRP A 97 -1.11 8.13 0.72
N LEU A 98 -1.31 6.91 1.20
CA LEU A 98 -0.40 5.77 0.97
C LEU A 98 -0.99 4.73 0.02
N THR A 99 -2.31 4.71 -0.12
CA THR A 99 -3.04 3.73 -0.92
C THR A 99 -3.99 4.44 -1.87
N TYR A 100 -4.78 3.67 -2.60
CA TYR A 100 -5.88 4.24 -3.36
C TYR A 100 -6.85 4.97 -2.43
N VAL A 101 -7.17 6.22 -2.77
CA VAL A 101 -8.13 7.05 -2.04
C VAL A 101 -9.32 7.31 -2.95
N GLU A 102 -10.51 6.96 -2.49
CA GLU A 102 -11.74 7.33 -3.16
C GLU A 102 -11.94 8.85 -3.00
N SER A 103 -11.57 9.59 -4.05
CA SER A 103 -11.69 11.04 -4.08
C SER A 103 -12.40 11.48 -5.35
N GLY A 104 -13.26 12.49 -5.23
CA GLY A 104 -13.84 13.19 -6.38
C GLY A 104 -12.88 14.21 -6.98
N VAL A 105 -11.60 14.17 -6.60
CA VAL A 105 -10.58 15.14 -7.03
C VAL A 105 -9.74 14.51 -8.14
N GLU A 106 -9.65 15.17 -9.28
CA GLU A 106 -8.66 14.83 -10.29
C GLU A 106 -7.27 15.24 -9.79
N VAL A 107 -6.46 14.24 -9.44
CA VAL A 107 -5.08 14.45 -8.98
C VAL A 107 -4.14 14.71 -10.16
N ALA A 108 -4.66 14.77 -11.37
CA ALA A 108 -3.90 15.05 -12.61
C ALA A 108 -3.14 16.38 -12.55
N ASP A 109 -3.70 17.38 -11.87
CA ASP A 109 -3.08 18.69 -11.66
C ASP A 109 -2.17 18.76 -10.42
N GLY A 110 -1.92 17.60 -9.79
CA GLY A 110 -1.14 17.49 -8.56
C GLY A 110 -1.94 17.73 -7.29
N TYR A 111 -1.38 17.30 -6.18
CA TYR A 111 -2.00 17.42 -4.85
C TYR A 111 -2.12 18.88 -4.37
N ASP A 112 -1.27 19.77 -4.88
CA ASP A 112 -1.19 21.18 -4.45
C ASP A 112 -2.47 21.96 -4.75
N SER A 113 -3.25 21.52 -5.76
CA SER A 113 -4.55 22.08 -6.09
C SER A 113 -5.57 21.99 -4.94
N MET A 114 -5.36 21.07 -4.00
CA MET A 114 -6.21 20.88 -2.83
C MET A 114 -5.88 21.83 -1.68
N MET A 115 -4.75 22.55 -1.74
CA MET A 115 -4.31 23.43 -0.65
C MET A 115 -5.30 24.55 -0.40
N GLY A 116 -5.62 24.80 0.87
CA GLY A 116 -6.57 25.83 1.29
C GLY A 116 -8.04 25.43 1.17
N ASN A 117 -8.35 24.27 0.62
CA ASN A 117 -9.72 23.78 0.54
C ASN A 117 -10.16 23.12 1.85
N SER A 118 -11.45 23.28 2.17
CA SER A 118 -12.10 22.50 3.23
C SER A 118 -12.35 21.09 2.74
N VAL A 119 -12.05 20.11 3.58
CA VAL A 119 -12.19 18.69 3.24
C VAL A 119 -12.85 17.92 4.35
N THR A 120 -13.63 16.93 3.96
CA THR A 120 -14.08 15.83 4.81
C THR A 120 -13.36 14.58 4.34
N LEU A 121 -12.67 13.90 5.25
CA LEU A 121 -11.97 12.65 4.93
C LEU A 121 -12.35 11.54 5.89
N THR A 122 -12.24 10.32 5.39
CA THR A 122 -12.30 9.09 6.19
C THR A 122 -10.93 8.47 6.22
N TYR A 123 -10.45 8.08 7.38
CA TYR A 123 -9.14 7.52 7.59
C TYR A 123 -9.17 6.34 8.55
N ARG A 124 -8.18 5.48 8.43
CA ARG A 124 -7.92 4.40 9.38
C ARG A 124 -6.50 4.48 9.91
N SER A 125 -6.25 3.89 11.09
CA SER A 125 -4.90 3.72 11.62
C SER A 125 -4.33 2.42 11.08
N GLU A 126 -3.18 2.48 10.41
CA GLU A 126 -2.51 1.32 9.83
C GLU A 126 -1.01 1.42 10.03
N GLU A 127 -0.33 0.30 10.33
CA GLU A 127 1.11 0.28 10.55
C GLU A 127 1.85 0.17 9.21
N PHE A 128 2.73 1.13 8.94
CA PHE A 128 3.65 1.13 7.80
C PHE A 128 5.08 1.38 8.25
N PHE A 129 6.02 0.92 7.43
CA PHE A 129 7.43 1.22 7.62
C PHE A 129 7.71 2.69 7.31
N ASP A 130 8.26 3.42 8.29
CA ASP A 130 8.70 4.80 8.11
C ASP A 130 10.19 4.82 7.75
N PRO A 131 10.55 5.19 6.50
CA PRO A 131 11.94 5.19 6.06
C PRO A 131 12.80 6.25 6.77
N LYS A 132 12.20 7.28 7.38
CA LYS A 132 12.94 8.33 8.12
C LYS A 132 13.52 7.78 9.42
N ILE A 133 12.74 6.98 10.14
CA ILE A 133 13.15 6.40 11.44
C ILE A 133 13.52 4.93 11.34
N LYS A 134 13.32 4.31 10.15
CA LYS A 134 13.56 2.89 9.87
C LYS A 134 12.81 1.92 10.78
N GLU A 135 11.60 2.29 11.18
CA GLU A 135 10.73 1.52 12.07
C GLU A 135 9.29 1.48 11.55
N TYR A 136 8.53 0.47 11.96
CA TYR A 136 7.09 0.44 11.74
C TYR A 136 6.39 1.30 12.77
N ARG A 137 5.46 2.14 12.31
CA ARG A 137 4.62 2.94 13.20
C ARG A 137 3.22 3.12 12.63
N PRO A 138 2.23 3.46 13.47
CA PRO A 138 0.89 3.74 12.99
C PRO A 138 0.84 5.08 12.23
N PHE A 139 0.17 5.03 11.08
CA PHE A 139 -0.16 6.18 10.26
C PHE A 139 -1.68 6.34 10.16
N SER A 140 -2.16 7.58 10.12
CA SER A 140 -3.55 7.89 9.78
C SER A 140 -3.67 7.89 8.25
N VAL A 141 -4.08 6.74 7.67
CA VAL A 141 -4.15 6.52 6.23
C VAL A 141 -5.50 6.93 5.70
N ILE A 142 -5.52 7.77 4.66
CA ILE A 142 -6.74 8.26 4.04
C ILE A 142 -7.36 7.15 3.19
N GLU A 143 -8.66 6.91 3.36
CA GLU A 143 -9.45 5.98 2.54
C GLU A 143 -10.35 6.73 1.55
N LYS A 144 -10.99 7.78 2.03
CA LYS A 144 -11.88 8.65 1.23
C LYS A 144 -11.58 10.12 1.51
N LEU A 145 -11.70 10.94 0.48
CA LEU A 145 -11.54 12.37 0.60
C LEU A 145 -12.58 13.08 -0.27
N ALA A 146 -13.33 13.98 0.31
CA ALA A 146 -14.26 14.86 -0.39
C ALA A 146 -13.90 16.31 -0.11
N LEU A 147 -13.75 17.11 -1.16
CA LEU A 147 -13.64 18.55 -1.02
C LEU A 147 -15.03 19.11 -0.72
N ALA A 148 -15.16 19.91 0.32
CA ALA A 148 -16.38 20.65 0.54
C ALA A 148 -16.53 21.68 -0.59
N SER A 149 -17.61 21.58 -1.34
CA SER A 149 -17.97 22.61 -2.34
C SER A 149 -18.13 23.95 -1.61
N LYS A 150 -17.47 24.98 -2.14
CA LYS A 150 -17.73 26.36 -1.74
C LYS A 150 -19.14 26.76 -2.12
#